data_45290f312b8307bd3966401490533069
#
_entry.id   45290f312b8307bd3966401490533069
#
_cell.length_a   1.000
_cell.length_b   1.000
_cell.length_c   1.000
_cell.angle_alpha   90.00
_cell.angle_beta   90.00
_cell.angle_gamma   90.00
#
_symmetry.space_group_name_H-M   'P 1'
#
loop_
_entity.id
_entity.type
_entity.pdbx_description
1 polymer ?
#
loop_
_entity_poly.entity_id
_entity_poly.type
_entity_poly.pdbx_seq_one_letter_code
_entity_poly.pdbx_strand_id
1 'polypeptide(L)'
;MGHPRPKPARLAEKLRHIRLALGLSQQEIHRRLGVEDLIAYNEISKYELGKNEPILKILLQYARLAGIPAEVLMDDDLDLPERLPDTAKHEEIKRRYASRRQSKR
;
A
#
# COMPACT_ATOMS: atom_id res chain seq x y z
N MET A 1 3.48 -6.04 32.89
CA MET A 1 3.07 -6.66 31.83
C MET A 1 2.51 -5.78 30.78
N GLY A 2 2.97 -5.82 29.68
CA GLY A 2 2.58 -4.95 28.65
C GLY A 2 1.41 -5.50 27.86
N HIS A 3 0.54 -4.62 27.45
CA HIS A 3 -0.47 -4.99 26.50
C HIS A 3 0.15 -4.86 25.09
N PRO A 4 -0.32 -5.66 24.14
CA PRO A 4 0.14 -5.48 22.78
C PRO A 4 -0.15 -4.06 22.32
N ARG A 5 0.73 -3.51 21.52
CA ARG A 5 0.50 -2.19 20.95
C ARG A 5 -0.74 -2.25 20.06
N PRO A 6 -1.67 -1.29 20.20
CA PRO A 6 -2.83 -1.26 19.32
C PRO A 6 -2.40 -1.18 17.86
N LYS A 7 -3.05 -1.95 17.02
CA LYS A 7 -2.78 -1.93 15.59
C LYS A 7 -4.09 -2.15 14.84
N PRO A 8 -4.15 -1.71 13.58
CA PRO A 8 -5.36 -1.90 12.78
C PRO A 8 -5.70 -3.38 12.64
N ALA A 9 -6.91 -3.74 13.00
CA ALA A 9 -7.33 -5.13 12.97
C ALA A 9 -7.56 -5.67 11.58
N ARG A 10 -7.89 -4.78 10.62
CA ARG A 10 -8.24 -5.18 9.27
C ARG A 10 -7.14 -4.92 8.25
N LEU A 11 -5.99 -4.42 8.69
CA LEU A 11 -4.94 -4.04 7.76
C LEU A 11 -4.46 -5.21 6.89
N ALA A 12 -4.22 -6.35 7.51
CA ALA A 12 -3.71 -7.51 6.78
C ALA A 12 -4.64 -7.91 5.62
N GLU A 13 -5.94 -7.98 5.88
CA GLU A 13 -6.88 -8.35 4.84
C GLU A 13 -6.97 -7.29 3.75
N LYS A 14 -6.83 -6.02 4.11
CA LYS A 14 -6.87 -4.94 3.14
C LYS A 14 -5.66 -4.99 2.21
N LEU A 15 -4.48 -5.25 2.76
CA LEU A 15 -3.28 -5.35 1.94
C LEU A 15 -3.37 -6.51 0.95
N ARG A 16 -3.88 -7.65 1.42
CA ARG A 16 -4.06 -8.79 0.55
C ARG A 16 -5.10 -8.50 -0.53
N HIS A 17 -6.18 -7.85 -0.16
CA HIS A 17 -7.24 -7.49 -1.11
C HIS A 17 -6.70 -6.58 -2.21
N ILE A 18 -5.88 -5.61 -1.85
CA ILE A 18 -5.27 -4.71 -2.83
C ILE A 18 -4.44 -5.50 -3.84
N ARG A 19 -3.60 -6.41 -3.34
CA ARG A 19 -2.78 -7.21 -4.22
C ARG A 19 -3.60 -8.04 -5.19
N LEU A 20 -4.63 -8.70 -4.68
CA LEU A 20 -5.49 -9.53 -5.50
C LEU A 20 -6.29 -8.71 -6.50
N ALA A 21 -6.76 -7.53 -6.09
CA ALA A 21 -7.52 -6.65 -6.96
C ALA A 21 -6.66 -6.14 -8.12
N LEU A 22 -5.36 -5.96 -7.88
CA LEU A 22 -4.44 -5.54 -8.91
C LEU A 22 -3.93 -6.70 -9.77
N GLY A 23 -4.28 -7.93 -9.40
CA GLY A 23 -3.86 -9.11 -10.17
C GLY A 23 -2.38 -9.42 -10.02
N LEU A 24 -1.79 -9.07 -8.89
CA LEU A 24 -0.34 -9.23 -8.69
C LEU A 24 -0.03 -10.40 -7.76
N SER A 25 1.09 -11.08 -8.03
CA SER A 25 1.65 -12.03 -7.09
C SER A 25 2.33 -11.26 -5.96
N GLN A 26 2.71 -11.95 -4.89
CA GLN A 26 3.44 -11.32 -3.81
C GLN A 26 4.78 -10.76 -4.28
N GLN A 27 5.44 -11.47 -5.16
CA GLN A 27 6.71 -11.00 -5.70
C GLN A 27 6.52 -9.78 -6.60
N GLU A 28 5.46 -9.77 -7.37
CA GLU A 28 5.17 -8.65 -8.25
C GLU A 28 4.81 -7.38 -7.48
N ILE A 29 4.01 -7.51 -6.42
CA ILE A 29 3.66 -6.32 -5.66
C ILE A 29 4.88 -5.78 -4.91
N HIS A 30 5.76 -6.67 -4.47
CA HIS A 30 7.01 -6.26 -3.83
C HIS A 30 7.79 -5.30 -4.75
N ARG A 31 7.88 -5.65 -6.03
CA ARG A 31 8.53 -4.79 -7.01
C ARG A 31 7.76 -3.51 -7.27
N ARG A 32 6.45 -3.63 -7.42
CA ARG A 32 5.60 -2.49 -7.75
C ARG A 32 5.57 -1.45 -6.64
N LEU A 33 5.73 -1.89 -5.40
CA LEU A 33 5.79 -0.98 -4.26
C LEU A 33 7.08 -0.18 -4.23
N GLY A 34 8.12 -0.64 -4.93
CA GLY A 34 9.39 0.03 -4.93
C GLY A 34 10.13 -0.06 -3.62
N VAL A 35 9.93 -1.16 -2.90
CA VAL A 35 10.51 -1.32 -1.55
C VAL A 35 11.53 -2.46 -1.49
N GLU A 36 12.09 -2.83 -2.63
CA GLU A 36 13.04 -3.94 -2.69
C GLU A 36 14.29 -3.69 -1.85
N ASP A 37 14.64 -2.42 -1.64
CA ASP A 37 15.78 -2.06 -0.80
C ASP A 37 15.46 -2.09 0.69
N LEU A 38 14.18 -2.14 1.03
CA LEU A 38 13.76 -2.04 2.42
C LEU A 38 13.38 -3.37 3.02
N ILE A 39 12.76 -4.24 2.24
CA ILE A 39 12.28 -5.53 2.74
C ILE A 39 12.49 -6.62 1.70
N ALA A 40 12.59 -7.86 2.16
CA ALA A 40 12.60 -9.02 1.27
C ALA A 40 11.15 -9.30 0.85
N TYR A 41 10.98 -9.98 -0.29
CA TYR A 41 9.63 -10.19 -0.81
C TYR A 41 8.76 -11.05 0.12
N ASN A 42 9.37 -11.92 0.91
CA ASN A 42 8.60 -12.78 1.82
C ASN A 42 7.97 -12.01 2.98
N GLU A 43 8.38 -10.75 3.19
CA GLU A 43 7.69 -9.90 4.17
C GLU A 43 6.26 -9.62 3.76
N ILE A 44 5.98 -9.57 2.45
CA ILE A 44 4.63 -9.35 1.95
C ILE A 44 3.68 -10.40 2.52
N SER A 45 4.11 -11.65 2.52
CA SER A 45 3.30 -12.73 3.08
C SER A 45 3.01 -12.49 4.57
N LYS A 46 4.01 -12.04 5.31
CA LYS A 46 3.83 -11.79 6.74
C LYS A 46 2.85 -10.65 6.99
N TYR A 47 2.88 -9.63 6.15
CA TYR A 47 1.90 -8.54 6.26
C TYR A 47 0.49 -9.05 6.02
N GLU A 48 0.31 -9.88 5.00
CA GLU A 48 -1.01 -10.39 4.64
C GLU A 48 -1.55 -11.40 5.63
N LEU A 49 -0.67 -12.03 6.39
CA LEU A 49 -1.06 -12.95 7.44
C LEU A 49 -1.22 -12.27 8.81
N GLY A 50 -0.93 -10.99 8.87
CA GLY A 50 -1.03 -10.24 10.11
C GLY A 50 0.09 -10.52 11.08
N LYS A 51 1.17 -11.16 10.63
CA LYS A 51 2.31 -11.47 11.49
C LYS A 51 3.19 -10.27 11.74
N ASN A 52 3.32 -9.42 10.75
CA ASN A 52 4.09 -8.19 10.85
C ASN A 52 3.28 -7.04 10.31
N GLU A 53 3.57 -5.86 10.81
CA GLU A 53 2.92 -4.64 10.38
C GLU A 53 3.90 -3.86 9.51
N PRO A 54 3.49 -3.38 8.33
CA PRO A 54 4.41 -2.59 7.51
C PRO A 54 4.78 -1.29 8.21
N ILE A 55 6.00 -0.84 8.04
CA ILE A 55 6.38 0.49 8.50
C ILE A 55 5.61 1.52 7.67
N LEU A 56 5.55 2.74 8.18
CA LEU A 56 4.74 3.79 7.58
C LEU A 56 5.09 4.03 6.11
N LYS A 57 6.36 4.00 5.79
CA LYS A 57 6.81 4.24 4.42
C LYS A 57 6.26 3.20 3.45
N ILE A 58 6.23 1.95 3.87
CA ILE A 58 5.71 0.87 3.03
C ILE A 58 4.20 0.96 2.94
N LEU A 59 3.54 1.29 4.05
CA LEU A 59 2.11 1.47 4.07
C LEU A 59 1.69 2.57 3.09
N LEU A 60 2.44 3.66 3.07
CA LEU A 60 2.19 4.76 2.15
C LEU A 60 2.30 4.29 0.69
N GLN A 61 3.28 3.44 0.39
CA GLN A 61 3.44 2.94 -0.97
C GLN A 61 2.28 2.04 -1.38
N TYR A 62 1.74 1.24 -0.44
CA TYR A 62 0.53 0.47 -0.72
C TYR A 62 -0.63 1.38 -1.09
N ALA A 63 -0.82 2.44 -0.31
CA ALA A 63 -1.91 3.38 -0.55
C ALA A 63 -1.75 4.05 -1.92
N ARG A 64 -0.54 4.44 -2.25
CA ARG A 64 -0.24 5.07 -3.54
C ARG A 64 -0.50 4.12 -4.70
N LEU A 65 -0.06 2.88 -4.55
CA LEU A 65 -0.25 1.89 -5.60
C LEU A 65 -1.73 1.61 -5.81
N ALA A 66 -2.50 1.56 -4.74
CA ALA A 66 -3.94 1.32 -4.81
C ALA A 66 -4.73 2.57 -5.21
N GLY A 67 -4.12 3.75 -5.15
CA GLY A 67 -4.79 4.99 -5.48
C GLY A 67 -5.79 5.44 -4.43
N ILE A 68 -5.54 5.13 -3.17
CA ILE A 68 -6.44 5.46 -2.06
C ILE A 68 -5.67 6.21 -0.97
N PRO A 69 -6.38 6.95 -0.11
CA PRO A 69 -5.72 7.56 1.04
C PRO A 69 -5.20 6.49 2.00
N ALA A 70 -4.04 6.74 2.61
CA ALA A 70 -3.48 5.80 3.56
C ALA A 70 -4.41 5.56 4.75
N GLU A 71 -5.20 6.54 5.09
CA GLU A 71 -6.18 6.44 6.16
C GLU A 71 -7.12 5.25 5.98
N VAL A 72 -7.50 4.97 4.73
CA VAL A 72 -8.39 3.86 4.42
C VAL A 72 -7.78 2.53 4.84
N LEU A 73 -6.45 2.43 4.80
CA LEU A 73 -5.76 1.23 5.24
C LEU A 73 -5.71 1.12 6.75
N MET A 74 -5.53 2.24 7.43
CA MET A 74 -5.28 2.26 8.86
C MET A 74 -6.53 2.32 9.73
N ASP A 75 -7.61 2.85 9.19
CA ASP A 75 -8.84 3.05 9.96
C ASP A 75 -9.76 1.86 9.73
N ASP A 76 -9.99 1.08 10.80
CA ASP A 76 -10.83 -0.11 10.71
C ASP A 76 -12.28 0.20 10.41
N ASP A 77 -12.71 1.45 10.60
CA ASP A 77 -14.07 1.86 10.31
C ASP A 77 -14.28 2.20 8.84
N LEU A 78 -13.20 2.27 8.07
CA LEU A 78 -13.28 2.55 6.64
C LEU A 78 -13.06 1.28 5.84
N ASP A 79 -13.81 1.13 4.77
CA ASP A 79 -13.65 -0.01 3.87
C ASP A 79 -12.90 0.40 2.63
N LEU A 80 -12.21 -0.58 2.01
CA LEU A 80 -11.68 -0.37 0.68
C LEU A 80 -12.84 -0.16 -0.28
N PRO A 81 -12.65 0.66 -1.32
CA PRO A 81 -13.70 0.79 -2.35
C PRO A 81 -13.91 -0.55 -3.05
N GLU A 82 -15.12 -0.80 -3.52
CA GLU A 82 -15.43 -2.03 -4.26
C GLU A 82 -14.50 -2.23 -5.43
N ARG A 83 -14.13 -1.14 -6.06
CA ARG A 83 -13.20 -1.13 -7.17
C ARG A 83 -12.12 -0.14 -6.85
N LEU A 84 -10.87 -0.55 -7.02
CA LEU A 84 -9.79 0.40 -6.84
C LEU A 84 -9.81 1.44 -7.95
N PRO A 85 -9.41 2.69 -7.66
CA PRO A 85 -9.36 3.73 -8.68
C PRO A 85 -8.49 3.33 -9.86
N ASP A 86 -8.72 3.98 -10.98
CA ASP A 86 -7.92 3.77 -12.19
C ASP A 86 -6.50 4.24 -11.91
N THR A 87 -5.61 3.29 -11.70
CA THR A 87 -4.23 3.60 -11.35
C THR A 87 -3.50 4.32 -12.47
N ALA A 88 -3.86 4.03 -13.72
CA ALA A 88 -3.23 4.71 -14.85
C ALA A 88 -3.55 6.20 -14.83
N LYS A 89 -4.80 6.53 -14.58
CA LYS A 89 -5.23 7.92 -14.49
C LYS A 89 -4.57 8.63 -13.31
N HIS A 90 -4.48 7.94 -12.19
CA HIS A 90 -3.84 8.48 -11.00
C HIS A 90 -2.37 8.76 -11.27
N GLU A 91 -1.68 7.84 -11.92
CA GLU A 91 -0.28 8.01 -12.26
C GLU A 91 -0.07 9.18 -13.22
N GLU A 92 -1.00 9.36 -14.14
CA GLU A 92 -0.93 10.46 -15.06
C GLU A 92 -1.02 11.81 -14.35
N ILE A 93 -1.92 11.90 -13.39
CA ILE A 93 -2.08 13.11 -12.60
C ILE A 93 -0.80 13.40 -11.82
N LYS A 94 -0.27 12.39 -11.15
CA LYS A 94 0.96 12.52 -10.38
C LYS A 94 2.12 12.98 -11.26
N ARG A 95 2.24 12.38 -12.42
CA ARG A 95 3.32 12.71 -13.35
C ARG A 95 3.23 14.15 -13.82
N ARG A 96 2.01 14.63 -14.02
CA ARG A 96 1.78 16.00 -14.45
C ARG A 96 2.30 16.99 -13.43
N TYR A 97 2.02 16.76 -12.16
CA TYR A 97 2.49 17.65 -11.11
C TYR A 97 4.01 17.53 -10.88
N ALA A 98 4.52 16.31 -10.95
CA ALA A 98 5.96 16.12 -10.79
C ALA A 98 6.74 16.83 -11.90
N SER A 99 6.23 16.79 -13.13
CA SER A 99 6.87 17.48 -14.24
C SER A 99 6.97 18.96 -14.02
N ARG A 100 5.92 19.56 -13.49
CA ARG A 100 5.92 20.99 -13.23
C ARG A 100 7.01 21.36 -12.25
N ARG A 101 7.19 20.57 -11.22
CA ARG A 101 8.23 20.83 -10.22
C ARG A 101 9.62 20.70 -10.84
N GLN A 102 9.82 19.69 -11.65
CA GLN A 102 11.10 19.43 -12.25
C GLN A 102 11.47 20.46 -13.30
N SER A 103 10.50 20.98 -14.00
CA SER A 103 10.78 21.94 -15.05
C SER A 103 11.20 23.30 -14.54
N LYS A 104 11.18 23.48 -13.25
CA LYS A 104 11.58 24.75 -12.67
C LYS A 104 13.06 24.90 -12.41
N ARG A 105 13.84 23.99 -12.82
CA ARG A 105 15.27 24.10 -12.59
C ARG A 105 15.91 25.25 -13.30
#